data_7e073a6cc59e82d6272c429d850871e1
#
_entry.id   7e073a6cc59e82d6272c429d850871e1
#
_cell.length_a   1.000
_cell.length_b   1.000
_cell.length_c   1.000
_cell.angle_alpha   90.00
_cell.angle_beta   90.00
_cell.angle_gamma   90.00
#
_symmetry.space_group_name_H-M   'P 1'
#
loop_
_entity.id
_entity.type
_entity.pdbx_description
1 polymer ?
#
loop_
_entity_poly.entity_id
_entity_poly.type
_entity_poly.pdbx_seq_one_letter_code
_entity_poly.pdbx_strand_id
1 'polypeptide(L)'
;MNTLKEFSKKNWWIALLFGMIGQIAWTVENMYFNLFVFEDIAPNLDAVTLMVQLSGIVATVATLIAGTLSDKLGNRKKFIAYGYMIWGVTVALFGMISPDWIGNLFGVSGDTAIQIALVVAVVGDCVMTMFGSTANDAAFNAWVTDNTQAEFRGKVEGVLATLPLLSMLVVAGGFGIIVEAVGYTWVFLGLGIVIVACGAVGLFLIQDSPYLEKKGGFKDILYGFKPNVIKHNKSLYLNLAIVGVYGVACQIFMPYIIIYMKTYLHFTVIEYSIVFGIAILAGAALNIWFGRIADKMNKAKLLYIATAIFSVGLLGMWLSNFESHIANLIVFGAFGFVMITGYILVSALTGALTRDYTPEQEAGKMQGVRMIFSVFIPMILGPMIGNAINKAANIPLENAGADVMTTAYVPAPEIFLVGGLVALLMYALIPLLVKVIEKEKN
;
A
#
# COMPACT_ATOMS: atom_id res chain seq x y z
N MET A 1 -15.04 38.20 6.95
CA MET A 1 -14.75 36.76 7.07
C MET A 1 -15.18 36.04 5.78
N ASN A 2 -14.26 35.81 4.86
CA ASN A 2 -14.57 34.99 3.68
C ASN A 2 -14.56 33.54 4.15
N THR A 3 -15.71 32.98 4.39
CA THR A 3 -15.90 31.54 4.65
C THR A 3 -15.42 30.77 3.41
N LEU A 4 -14.49 29.82 3.60
CA LEU A 4 -14.19 28.82 2.60
C LEU A 4 -15.52 28.17 2.20
N LYS A 5 -15.90 28.29 0.94
CA LYS A 5 -17.05 27.57 0.40
C LYS A 5 -16.72 26.07 0.39
N GLU A 6 -17.75 25.22 0.30
CA GLU A 6 -17.63 23.77 0.01
C GLU A 6 -16.42 23.45 -0.87
N PHE A 7 -15.74 22.32 -0.63
CA PHE A 7 -14.60 21.87 -1.46
C PHE A 7 -14.93 22.10 -2.93
N SER A 8 -14.25 23.03 -3.59
CA SER A 8 -14.66 23.54 -4.89
C SER A 8 -14.69 22.42 -5.95
N LYS A 9 -15.50 22.56 -6.99
CA LYS A 9 -15.52 21.59 -8.12
C LYS A 9 -14.12 21.40 -8.72
N LYS A 10 -13.30 22.47 -8.79
CA LYS A 10 -11.92 22.43 -9.25
C LYS A 10 -11.07 21.56 -8.31
N ASN A 11 -11.18 21.74 -7.00
CA ASN A 11 -10.43 20.96 -6.01
C ASN A 11 -10.84 19.49 -6.01
N TRP A 12 -12.12 19.18 -6.26
CA TRP A 12 -12.58 17.81 -6.46
C TRP A 12 -11.88 17.14 -7.65
N TRP A 13 -11.82 17.80 -8.81
CA TRP A 13 -11.12 17.26 -9.98
C TRP A 13 -9.64 17.04 -9.71
N ILE A 14 -8.97 17.99 -9.04
CA ILE A 14 -7.56 17.85 -8.65
C ILE A 14 -7.38 16.67 -7.69
N ALA A 15 -8.21 16.59 -6.65
CA ALA A 15 -8.12 15.53 -5.65
C ALA A 15 -8.35 14.13 -6.24
N LEU A 16 -9.33 13.99 -7.15
CA LEU A 16 -9.59 12.73 -7.83
C LEU A 16 -8.47 12.36 -8.82
N LEU A 17 -7.98 13.33 -9.61
CA LEU A 17 -6.92 13.09 -10.60
C LEU A 17 -5.62 12.67 -9.93
N PHE A 18 -5.11 13.49 -9.01
CA PHE A 18 -3.85 13.21 -8.32
C PHE A 18 -3.96 12.02 -7.38
N GLY A 19 -5.08 11.91 -6.66
CA GLY A 19 -5.34 10.76 -5.82
C GLY A 19 -5.37 9.46 -6.61
N MET A 20 -6.11 9.40 -7.74
CA MET A 20 -6.23 8.19 -8.55
C MET A 20 -4.89 7.78 -9.19
N ILE A 21 -4.18 8.74 -9.81
CA ILE A 21 -2.87 8.47 -10.41
C ILE A 21 -1.87 8.03 -9.35
N GLY A 22 -1.85 8.69 -8.19
CA GLY A 22 -0.99 8.29 -7.09
C GLY A 22 -1.30 6.88 -6.57
N GLN A 23 -2.57 6.54 -6.41
CA GLN A 23 -2.96 5.20 -5.97
C GLN A 23 -2.66 4.12 -7.02
N ILE A 24 -2.81 4.41 -8.32
CA ILE A 24 -2.38 3.49 -9.38
C ILE A 24 -0.87 3.26 -9.30
N ALA A 25 -0.07 4.32 -9.17
CA ALA A 25 1.38 4.21 -9.08
C ALA A 25 1.80 3.36 -7.86
N TRP A 26 1.23 3.61 -6.67
CA TRP A 26 1.47 2.80 -5.47
C TRP A 26 1.03 1.35 -5.62
N THR A 27 -0.10 1.09 -6.27
CA THR A 27 -0.57 -0.28 -6.49
C THR A 27 0.34 -1.03 -7.46
N VAL A 28 0.81 -0.37 -8.52
CA VAL A 28 1.77 -0.96 -9.47
C VAL A 28 3.10 -1.26 -8.79
N GLU A 29 3.61 -0.35 -7.97
CA GLU A 29 4.84 -0.56 -7.18
C GLU A 29 4.70 -1.79 -6.27
N ASN A 30 3.65 -1.84 -5.46
CA ASN A 30 3.47 -2.90 -4.49
C ASN A 30 3.18 -4.29 -5.10
N MET A 31 2.73 -4.36 -6.35
CA MET A 31 2.36 -5.63 -7.01
C MET A 31 3.28 -5.97 -8.18
N TYR A 32 3.43 -5.06 -9.14
CA TYR A 32 4.10 -5.37 -10.41
C TYR A 32 5.59 -5.10 -10.42
N PHE A 33 6.11 -4.21 -9.57
CA PHE A 33 7.57 -4.07 -9.43
C PHE A 33 8.20 -5.30 -8.80
N ASN A 34 7.53 -5.88 -7.81
CA ASN A 34 7.97 -7.13 -7.19
C ASN A 34 7.99 -8.27 -8.23
N LEU A 35 6.94 -8.36 -9.04
CA LEU A 35 6.84 -9.34 -10.11
C LEU A 35 7.90 -9.13 -11.19
N PHE A 36 8.11 -7.88 -11.63
CA PHE A 36 9.14 -7.51 -12.60
C PHE A 36 10.55 -7.89 -12.14
N VAL A 37 10.90 -7.58 -10.89
CA VAL A 37 12.21 -7.96 -10.33
C VAL A 37 12.38 -9.47 -10.35
N PHE A 38 11.32 -10.22 -10.01
CA PHE A 38 11.36 -11.68 -9.98
C PHE A 38 11.43 -12.31 -11.38
N GLU A 39 10.69 -11.77 -12.36
CA GLU A 39 10.60 -12.37 -13.71
C GLU A 39 11.68 -11.87 -14.67
N ASP A 40 11.95 -10.55 -14.72
CA ASP A 40 12.79 -9.92 -15.74
C ASP A 40 14.24 -9.69 -15.28
N ILE A 41 14.49 -9.60 -13.95
CA ILE A 41 15.86 -9.41 -13.45
C ILE A 41 16.42 -10.73 -12.93
N ALA A 42 15.82 -11.28 -11.91
CA ALA A 42 16.17 -12.59 -11.37
C ALA A 42 15.11 -13.12 -10.42
N PRO A 43 14.86 -14.45 -10.35
CA PRO A 43 13.92 -15.06 -9.42
C PRO A 43 14.49 -15.08 -8.00
N ASN A 44 14.57 -13.90 -7.38
CA ASN A 44 15.18 -13.67 -6.07
C ASN A 44 14.20 -13.02 -5.10
N LEU A 45 13.55 -13.82 -4.25
CA LEU A 45 12.61 -13.32 -3.23
C LEU A 45 13.29 -12.51 -2.11
N ASP A 46 14.62 -12.69 -1.89
CA ASP A 46 15.36 -11.86 -0.94
C ASP A 46 15.47 -10.42 -1.44
N ALA A 47 15.73 -10.23 -2.72
CA ALA A 47 15.77 -8.90 -3.34
C ALA A 47 14.40 -8.22 -3.30
N VAL A 48 13.32 -8.95 -3.61
CA VAL A 48 11.93 -8.45 -3.48
C VAL A 48 11.64 -8.05 -2.03
N THR A 49 12.02 -8.88 -1.06
CA THR A 49 11.85 -8.59 0.36
C THR A 49 12.58 -7.32 0.78
N LEU A 50 13.86 -7.22 0.42
CA LEU A 50 14.70 -6.07 0.75
C LEU A 50 14.16 -4.78 0.11
N MET A 51 13.69 -4.86 -1.12
CA MET A 51 13.09 -3.74 -1.84
C MET A 51 11.88 -3.19 -1.06
N VAL A 52 10.92 -4.04 -0.69
CA VAL A 52 9.73 -3.63 0.08
C VAL A 52 10.11 -3.08 1.46
N GLN A 53 11.09 -3.68 2.15
CA GLN A 53 11.53 -3.20 3.47
C GLN A 53 12.16 -1.82 3.39
N LEU A 54 13.10 -1.62 2.45
CA LEU A 54 13.79 -0.34 2.31
C LEU A 54 12.86 0.75 1.80
N SER A 55 11.96 0.45 0.86
CA SER A 55 10.96 1.42 0.41
C SER A 55 10.02 1.83 1.54
N GLY A 56 9.60 0.92 2.42
CA GLY A 56 8.81 1.23 3.62
C GLY A 56 9.52 2.19 4.60
N ILE A 57 10.83 1.98 4.80
CA ILE A 57 11.67 2.90 5.60
C ILE A 57 11.72 4.28 4.93
N VAL A 58 12.04 4.31 3.63
CA VAL A 58 12.16 5.55 2.86
C VAL A 58 10.83 6.28 2.79
N ALA A 59 9.70 5.59 2.54
CA ALA A 59 8.37 6.16 2.54
C ALA A 59 8.07 6.88 3.85
N THR A 60 8.33 6.23 4.98
CA THR A 60 8.07 6.79 6.30
C THR A 60 8.93 8.04 6.55
N VAL A 61 10.22 7.95 6.32
CA VAL A 61 11.16 9.06 6.54
C VAL A 61 10.86 10.23 5.59
N ALA A 62 10.65 9.94 4.29
CA ALA A 62 10.33 10.96 3.29
C ALA A 62 9.02 11.69 3.61
N THR A 63 7.96 10.95 3.97
CA THR A 63 6.66 11.56 4.34
C THR A 63 6.81 12.51 5.54
N LEU A 64 7.54 12.11 6.58
CA LEU A 64 7.73 12.92 7.77
C LEU A 64 8.56 14.18 7.49
N ILE A 65 9.67 14.05 6.78
CA ILE A 65 10.54 15.17 6.44
C ILE A 65 9.83 16.12 5.47
N ALA A 66 9.26 15.58 4.39
CA ALA A 66 8.59 16.39 3.37
C ALA A 66 7.32 17.06 3.91
N GLY A 67 6.55 16.41 4.75
CA GLY A 67 5.40 16.98 5.44
C GLY A 67 5.82 18.22 6.24
N THR A 68 6.80 18.04 7.13
CA THR A 68 7.34 19.14 7.96
C THR A 68 7.94 20.28 7.11
N LEU A 69 8.67 19.93 6.04
CA LEU A 69 9.31 20.92 5.18
C LEU A 69 8.28 21.71 4.37
N SER A 70 7.26 21.04 3.84
CA SER A 70 6.18 21.69 3.10
C SER A 70 5.31 22.60 3.99
N ASP A 71 5.11 22.23 5.27
CA ASP A 71 4.47 23.09 6.28
C ASP A 71 5.29 24.35 6.54
N LYS A 72 6.59 24.18 6.78
CA LYS A 72 7.51 25.29 7.07
C LYS A 72 7.65 26.26 5.90
N LEU A 73 7.69 25.74 4.67
CA LEU A 73 7.81 26.56 3.45
C LEU A 73 6.47 27.17 3.03
N GLY A 74 5.34 26.60 3.47
CA GLY A 74 4.00 27.05 3.08
C GLY A 74 3.77 26.92 1.58
N ASN A 75 4.18 25.80 0.98
CA ASN A 75 4.10 25.59 -0.46
C ASN A 75 3.86 24.11 -0.78
N ARG A 76 2.58 23.72 -0.89
CA ARG A 76 2.21 22.33 -1.26
C ARG A 76 2.36 22.10 -2.75
N LYS A 77 1.95 23.10 -3.55
CA LYS A 77 1.93 23.02 -5.00
C LYS A 77 3.24 22.52 -5.60
N LYS A 78 4.37 23.12 -5.19
CA LYS A 78 5.67 22.74 -5.73
C LYS A 78 6.07 21.32 -5.37
N PHE A 79 5.83 20.91 -4.12
CA PHE A 79 6.12 19.55 -3.67
C PHE A 79 5.30 18.51 -4.43
N ILE A 80 4.01 18.79 -4.68
CA ILE A 80 3.14 17.89 -5.46
C ILE A 80 3.61 17.87 -6.91
N ALA A 81 3.67 19.02 -7.58
CA ALA A 81 3.91 19.08 -9.02
C ALA A 81 5.29 18.54 -9.41
N TYR A 82 6.37 19.04 -8.80
CA TYR A 82 7.72 18.56 -9.09
C TYR A 82 7.94 17.15 -8.58
N GLY A 83 7.36 16.80 -7.43
CA GLY A 83 7.44 15.45 -6.89
C GLY A 83 6.82 14.40 -7.83
N TYR A 84 5.60 14.65 -8.37
CA TYR A 84 4.98 13.78 -9.37
C TYR A 84 5.82 13.71 -10.65
N MET A 85 6.39 14.82 -11.14
CA MET A 85 7.24 14.81 -12.33
C MET A 85 8.46 13.91 -12.13
N ILE A 86 9.18 14.06 -11.02
CA ILE A 86 10.37 13.25 -10.73
C ILE A 86 9.97 11.80 -10.46
N TRP A 87 8.90 11.57 -9.71
CA TRP A 87 8.35 10.24 -9.49
C TRP A 87 8.03 9.51 -10.80
N GLY A 88 7.34 10.19 -11.75
CA GLY A 88 7.04 9.60 -13.04
C GLY A 88 8.29 9.27 -13.87
N VAL A 89 9.33 10.13 -13.82
CA VAL A 89 10.62 9.83 -14.47
C VAL A 89 11.26 8.60 -13.84
N THR A 90 11.28 8.48 -12.52
CA THR A 90 11.88 7.32 -11.83
C THR A 90 11.10 6.03 -12.11
N VAL A 91 9.76 6.08 -12.18
CA VAL A 91 8.92 4.94 -12.61
C VAL A 91 9.26 4.50 -14.05
N ALA A 92 9.39 5.45 -14.97
CA ALA A 92 9.77 5.14 -16.35
C ALA A 92 11.15 4.50 -16.45
N LEU A 93 12.14 5.01 -15.73
CA LEU A 93 13.50 4.48 -15.72
C LEU A 93 13.58 3.09 -15.07
N PHE A 94 12.73 2.81 -14.06
CA PHE A 94 12.69 1.52 -13.38
C PHE A 94 12.41 0.37 -14.37
N GLY A 95 11.52 0.57 -15.34
CA GLY A 95 11.20 -0.41 -16.38
C GLY A 95 12.32 -0.69 -17.40
N MET A 96 13.43 0.05 -17.34
CA MET A 96 14.58 -0.15 -18.19
C MET A 96 15.66 -1.02 -17.53
N ILE A 97 15.53 -1.31 -16.25
CA ILE A 97 16.52 -2.07 -15.50
C ILE A 97 16.48 -3.53 -15.96
N SER A 98 17.59 -3.99 -16.56
CA SER A 98 17.77 -5.40 -16.92
C SER A 98 19.24 -5.80 -16.78
N PRO A 99 19.57 -7.10 -16.61
CA PRO A 99 20.95 -7.55 -16.60
C PRO A 99 21.72 -7.16 -17.87
N ASP A 100 21.07 -7.20 -19.05
CA ASP A 100 21.67 -6.82 -20.32
C ASP A 100 21.98 -5.32 -20.38
N TRP A 101 21.05 -4.48 -19.93
CA TRP A 101 21.27 -3.03 -19.88
C TRP A 101 22.42 -2.68 -18.93
N ILE A 102 22.46 -3.30 -17.75
CA ILE A 102 23.54 -3.16 -16.78
C ILE A 102 24.85 -3.67 -17.35
N GLY A 103 24.83 -4.83 -18.01
CA GLY A 103 25.99 -5.42 -18.67
C GLY A 103 26.62 -4.50 -19.69
N ASN A 104 25.80 -3.90 -20.55
CA ASN A 104 26.24 -2.93 -21.57
C ASN A 104 26.78 -1.63 -20.93
N LEU A 105 26.15 -1.15 -19.85
CA LEU A 105 26.53 0.12 -19.21
C LEU A 105 27.85 0.03 -18.43
N PHE A 106 28.08 -1.09 -17.73
CA PHE A 106 29.23 -1.28 -16.84
C PHE A 106 30.31 -2.21 -17.40
N GLY A 107 30.10 -2.82 -18.56
CA GLY A 107 31.03 -3.78 -19.16
C GLY A 107 31.15 -5.09 -18.37
N VAL A 108 30.06 -5.53 -17.72
CA VAL A 108 29.99 -6.75 -16.92
C VAL A 108 29.00 -7.75 -17.55
N SER A 109 29.06 -9.03 -17.15
CA SER A 109 28.18 -10.06 -17.68
C SER A 109 27.85 -11.13 -16.64
N GLY A 110 26.88 -11.99 -16.95
CA GLY A 110 26.50 -13.11 -16.09
C GLY A 110 26.00 -12.67 -14.70
N ASP A 111 26.38 -13.41 -13.67
CA ASP A 111 25.92 -13.16 -12.29
C ASP A 111 26.23 -11.76 -11.77
N THR A 112 27.36 -11.18 -12.19
CA THR A 112 27.73 -9.82 -11.77
C THR A 112 26.72 -8.78 -12.31
N ALA A 113 26.28 -8.92 -13.57
CA ALA A 113 25.29 -8.03 -14.14
C ALA A 113 23.94 -8.19 -13.45
N ILE A 114 23.53 -9.41 -13.11
CA ILE A 114 22.31 -9.71 -12.36
C ILE A 114 22.35 -9.08 -10.97
N GLN A 115 23.42 -9.28 -10.20
CA GLN A 115 23.54 -8.71 -8.86
C GLN A 115 23.52 -7.18 -8.88
N ILE A 116 24.18 -6.54 -9.83
CA ILE A 116 24.14 -5.08 -9.96
C ILE A 116 22.74 -4.64 -10.36
N ALA A 117 22.05 -5.34 -11.27
CA ALA A 117 20.67 -5.03 -11.66
C ALA A 117 19.71 -5.09 -10.46
N LEU A 118 19.83 -6.11 -9.61
CA LEU A 118 19.05 -6.23 -8.38
C LEU A 118 19.30 -5.06 -7.42
N VAL A 119 20.58 -4.68 -7.20
CA VAL A 119 20.92 -3.53 -6.37
C VAL A 119 20.37 -2.23 -6.95
N VAL A 120 20.48 -2.03 -8.27
CA VAL A 120 19.94 -0.86 -8.97
C VAL A 120 18.41 -0.82 -8.87
N ALA A 121 17.74 -1.96 -8.94
CA ALA A 121 16.28 -2.04 -8.74
C ALA A 121 15.89 -1.63 -7.31
N VAL A 122 16.54 -2.18 -6.28
CA VAL A 122 16.27 -1.82 -4.88
C VAL A 122 16.51 -0.33 -4.62
N VAL A 123 17.62 0.21 -5.10
CA VAL A 123 17.94 1.65 -4.94
C VAL A 123 16.98 2.51 -5.77
N GLY A 124 16.67 2.09 -6.99
CA GLY A 124 15.71 2.78 -7.87
C GLY A 124 14.33 2.88 -7.24
N ASP A 125 13.84 1.79 -6.63
CA ASP A 125 12.59 1.74 -5.89
C ASP A 125 12.61 2.70 -4.69
N CYS A 126 13.69 2.73 -3.91
CA CYS A 126 13.87 3.68 -2.81
C CYS A 126 13.80 5.14 -3.28
N VAL A 127 14.47 5.47 -4.39
CA VAL A 127 14.46 6.82 -4.96
C VAL A 127 13.04 7.19 -5.43
N MET A 128 12.39 6.28 -6.11
CA MET A 128 11.01 6.44 -6.58
C MET A 128 10.05 6.66 -5.40
N THR A 129 10.09 5.79 -4.39
CA THR A 129 9.30 5.89 -3.17
C THR A 129 9.54 7.21 -2.43
N MET A 130 10.77 7.70 -2.37
CA MET A 130 11.08 8.99 -1.75
C MET A 130 10.29 10.14 -2.41
N PHE A 131 10.23 10.19 -3.74
CA PHE A 131 9.48 11.24 -4.44
C PHE A 131 7.98 11.01 -4.41
N GLY A 132 7.51 9.77 -4.54
CA GLY A 132 6.10 9.40 -4.40
C GLY A 132 5.54 9.77 -3.02
N SER A 133 6.22 9.38 -1.96
CA SER A 133 5.83 9.71 -0.58
C SER A 133 5.90 11.21 -0.28
N THR A 134 6.91 11.90 -0.81
CA THR A 134 7.00 13.37 -0.70
C THR A 134 5.81 14.06 -1.36
N ALA A 135 5.44 13.63 -2.56
CA ALA A 135 4.42 14.29 -3.37
C ALA A 135 3.00 13.87 -2.98
N ASN A 136 2.75 12.57 -2.86
CA ASN A 136 1.42 12.01 -2.63
C ASN A 136 1.10 11.89 -1.13
N ASP A 137 1.94 11.18 -0.35
CA ASP A 137 1.61 10.89 1.04
C ASP A 137 1.75 12.11 1.95
N ALA A 138 2.73 12.97 1.71
CA ALA A 138 2.94 14.18 2.49
C ALA A 138 2.20 15.38 1.90
N ALA A 139 2.64 15.88 0.75
CA ALA A 139 2.20 17.17 0.24
C ALA A 139 0.76 17.18 -0.28
N PHE A 140 0.35 16.13 -1.01
CA PHE A 140 -1.01 16.05 -1.55
C PHE A 140 -2.06 15.86 -0.45
N ASN A 141 -1.83 14.95 0.50
CA ASN A 141 -2.75 14.76 1.62
C ASN A 141 -2.88 16.02 2.49
N ALA A 142 -1.77 16.72 2.72
CA ALA A 142 -1.80 18.01 3.40
C ALA A 142 -2.56 19.06 2.59
N TRP A 143 -2.36 19.12 1.26
CA TRP A 143 -3.09 20.05 0.39
C TRP A 143 -4.60 19.82 0.42
N VAL A 144 -5.04 18.55 0.41
CA VAL A 144 -6.45 18.20 0.56
C VAL A 144 -7.01 18.75 1.88
N THR A 145 -6.28 18.51 2.99
CA THR A 145 -6.68 18.97 4.33
C THR A 145 -6.74 20.51 4.40
N ASP A 146 -5.72 21.21 3.85
CA ASP A 146 -5.62 22.67 3.88
C ASP A 146 -6.71 23.37 3.05
N ASN A 147 -7.25 22.69 2.03
CA ASN A 147 -8.31 23.19 1.14
C ASN A 147 -9.71 22.70 1.51
N THR A 148 -9.86 21.93 2.58
CA THR A 148 -11.14 21.36 3.02
C THR A 148 -11.53 21.96 4.38
N GLN A 149 -12.76 22.48 4.50
CA GLN A 149 -13.32 22.89 5.79
C GLN A 149 -13.50 21.68 6.71
N ALA A 150 -13.36 21.87 8.03
CA ALA A 150 -13.51 20.81 9.03
C ALA A 150 -14.82 20.01 8.86
N GLU A 151 -15.92 20.72 8.59
CA GLU A 151 -17.27 20.13 8.40
C GLU A 151 -17.36 19.17 7.19
N PHE A 152 -16.55 19.40 6.13
CA PHE A 152 -16.58 18.59 4.91
C PHE A 152 -15.44 17.58 4.80
N ARG A 153 -14.49 17.56 5.74
CA ARG A 153 -13.33 16.63 5.73
C ARG A 153 -13.76 15.18 5.64
N GLY A 154 -14.76 14.79 6.44
CA GLY A 154 -15.26 13.41 6.41
C GLY A 154 -15.79 12.97 5.04
N LYS A 155 -16.47 13.87 4.31
CA LYS A 155 -16.97 13.60 2.95
C LYS A 155 -15.83 13.47 1.95
N VAL A 156 -14.85 14.38 1.99
CA VAL A 156 -13.69 14.38 1.07
C VAL A 156 -12.83 13.16 1.30
N GLU A 157 -12.46 12.88 2.54
CA GLU A 157 -11.67 11.70 2.92
C GLU A 157 -12.41 10.40 2.61
N GLY A 158 -13.73 10.36 2.80
CA GLY A 158 -14.56 9.21 2.44
C GLY A 158 -14.50 8.87 0.95
N VAL A 159 -14.52 9.88 0.07
CA VAL A 159 -14.36 9.68 -1.37
C VAL A 159 -12.93 9.25 -1.70
N LEU A 160 -11.91 9.91 -1.14
CA LEU A 160 -10.51 9.57 -1.40
C LEU A 160 -10.16 8.15 -0.89
N ALA A 161 -10.78 7.70 0.19
CA ALA A 161 -10.61 6.34 0.70
C ALA A 161 -11.13 5.24 -0.25
N THR A 162 -11.91 5.58 -1.29
CA THR A 162 -12.33 4.62 -2.33
C THR A 162 -11.28 4.44 -3.42
N LEU A 163 -10.37 5.41 -3.60
CA LEU A 163 -9.40 5.40 -4.70
C LEU A 163 -8.41 4.21 -4.64
N PRO A 164 -7.89 3.77 -3.48
CA PRO A 164 -7.07 2.58 -3.41
C PRO A 164 -7.77 1.32 -3.93
N LEU A 165 -9.07 1.16 -3.67
CA LEU A 165 -9.85 0.03 -4.16
C LEU A 165 -10.04 0.09 -5.67
N LEU A 166 -10.33 1.29 -6.21
CA LEU A 166 -10.45 1.49 -7.65
C LEU A 166 -9.11 1.27 -8.35
N SER A 167 -8.01 1.74 -7.79
CA SER A 167 -6.67 1.49 -8.34
C SER A 167 -6.31 0.01 -8.33
N MET A 168 -6.62 -0.68 -7.23
CA MET A 168 -6.40 -2.12 -7.12
C MET A 168 -7.21 -2.90 -8.17
N LEU A 169 -8.46 -2.50 -8.43
CA LEU A 169 -9.28 -3.09 -9.48
C LEU A 169 -8.67 -2.88 -10.87
N VAL A 170 -8.21 -1.67 -11.18
CA VAL A 170 -7.60 -1.33 -12.48
C VAL A 170 -6.29 -2.08 -12.66
N VAL A 171 -5.44 -2.08 -11.64
CA VAL A 171 -4.10 -2.66 -11.71
C VAL A 171 -4.16 -4.18 -11.67
N ALA A 172 -4.81 -4.78 -10.68
CA ALA A 172 -4.88 -6.24 -10.56
C ALA A 172 -5.73 -6.88 -11.67
N GLY A 173 -6.76 -6.17 -12.16
CA GLY A 173 -7.64 -6.65 -13.22
C GLY A 173 -7.13 -6.41 -14.65
N GLY A 174 -6.23 -5.44 -14.87
CA GLY A 174 -5.86 -5.02 -16.23
C GLY A 174 -4.37 -4.93 -16.53
N PHE A 175 -3.53 -4.59 -15.54
CA PHE A 175 -2.10 -4.35 -15.79
C PHE A 175 -1.37 -5.60 -16.28
N GLY A 176 -1.69 -6.78 -15.72
CA GLY A 176 -1.08 -8.03 -16.16
C GLY A 176 -1.30 -8.32 -17.63
N ILE A 177 -2.51 -8.08 -18.14
CA ILE A 177 -2.86 -8.26 -19.55
C ILE A 177 -2.06 -7.32 -20.44
N ILE A 178 -1.87 -6.06 -20.00
CA ILE A 178 -1.09 -5.09 -20.76
C ILE A 178 0.40 -5.46 -20.73
N VAL A 179 0.91 -5.89 -19.56
CA VAL A 179 2.30 -6.36 -19.44
C VAL A 179 2.57 -7.55 -20.36
N GLU A 180 1.66 -8.52 -20.42
CA GLU A 180 1.79 -9.69 -21.31
C GLU A 180 1.80 -9.29 -22.79
N ALA A 181 1.04 -8.24 -23.17
CA ALA A 181 0.94 -7.78 -24.55
C ALA A 181 2.15 -6.95 -25.01
N VAL A 182 2.70 -6.08 -24.15
CA VAL A 182 3.73 -5.10 -24.57
C VAL A 182 5.01 -5.14 -23.74
N GLY A 183 5.05 -5.90 -22.66
CA GLY A 183 6.19 -6.02 -21.74
C GLY A 183 6.24 -4.93 -20.66
N TYR A 184 7.00 -5.20 -19.60
CA TYR A 184 7.13 -4.32 -18.43
C TYR A 184 7.68 -2.93 -18.79
N THR A 185 8.72 -2.87 -19.62
CA THR A 185 9.37 -1.61 -19.99
C THR A 185 8.39 -0.59 -20.57
N TRP A 186 7.52 -1.02 -21.51
CA TRP A 186 6.56 -0.11 -22.14
C TRP A 186 5.43 0.29 -21.18
N VAL A 187 5.03 -0.63 -20.32
CA VAL A 187 3.99 -0.35 -19.31
C VAL A 187 4.48 0.67 -18.28
N PHE A 188 5.70 0.50 -17.75
CA PHE A 188 6.26 1.44 -16.78
C PHE A 188 6.63 2.78 -17.41
N LEU A 189 7.12 2.79 -18.67
CA LEU A 189 7.33 4.01 -19.44
C LEU A 189 6.00 4.78 -19.61
N GLY A 190 4.95 4.10 -20.04
CA GLY A 190 3.62 4.69 -20.21
C GLY A 190 3.05 5.26 -18.91
N LEU A 191 3.13 4.48 -17.80
CA LEU A 191 2.73 4.94 -16.49
C LEU A 191 3.55 6.15 -16.04
N GLY A 192 4.88 6.11 -16.20
CA GLY A 192 5.76 7.21 -15.87
C GLY A 192 5.42 8.49 -16.63
N ILE A 193 5.12 8.40 -17.94
CA ILE A 193 4.67 9.55 -18.74
C ILE A 193 3.36 10.13 -18.21
N VAL A 194 2.39 9.28 -17.82
CA VAL A 194 1.12 9.73 -17.23
C VAL A 194 1.35 10.46 -15.90
N ILE A 195 2.23 9.95 -15.04
CA ILE A 195 2.57 10.58 -13.76
C ILE A 195 3.28 11.93 -14.00
N VAL A 196 4.24 12.00 -14.94
CA VAL A 196 4.93 13.26 -15.33
C VAL A 196 3.92 14.29 -15.85
N ALA A 197 3.02 13.87 -16.74
CA ALA A 197 1.98 14.74 -17.29
C ALA A 197 1.05 15.27 -16.20
N CYS A 198 0.67 14.42 -15.24
CA CYS A 198 -0.10 14.82 -14.07
C CYS A 198 0.64 15.88 -13.25
N GLY A 199 1.92 15.67 -12.97
CA GLY A 199 2.77 16.66 -12.27
C GLY A 199 2.84 17.99 -13.02
N ALA A 200 3.05 17.96 -14.35
CA ALA A 200 3.08 19.15 -15.19
C ALA A 200 1.74 19.92 -15.17
N VAL A 201 0.63 19.19 -15.29
CA VAL A 201 -0.74 19.76 -15.15
C VAL A 201 -0.91 20.39 -13.75
N GLY A 202 -0.33 19.79 -12.72
CA GLY A 202 -0.34 20.32 -11.35
C GLY A 202 0.25 21.72 -11.21
N LEU A 203 1.27 22.06 -12.00
CA LEU A 203 1.86 23.42 -12.03
C LEU A 203 0.83 24.50 -12.38
N PHE A 204 -0.19 24.15 -13.16
CA PHE A 204 -1.22 25.09 -13.62
C PHE A 204 -2.51 24.99 -12.78
N LEU A 205 -2.90 23.80 -12.36
CA LEU A 205 -4.18 23.57 -11.70
C LEU A 205 -4.12 23.73 -10.19
N ILE A 206 -3.04 23.27 -9.52
CA ILE A 206 -2.94 23.29 -8.06
C ILE A 206 -2.72 24.73 -7.59
N GLN A 207 -3.47 25.11 -6.56
CA GLN A 207 -3.33 26.36 -5.83
C GLN A 207 -3.23 26.06 -4.34
N ASP A 208 -2.26 26.64 -3.67
CA ASP A 208 -2.15 26.53 -2.22
C ASP A 208 -3.30 27.28 -1.54
N SER A 209 -3.72 26.78 -0.40
CA SER A 209 -4.77 27.45 0.38
C SER A 209 -4.33 28.85 0.82
N PRO A 210 -5.18 29.88 0.66
CA PRO A 210 -4.86 31.22 1.14
C PRO A 210 -4.73 31.29 2.67
N TYR A 211 -5.16 30.26 3.39
CA TYR A 211 -5.08 30.14 4.84
C TYR A 211 -3.92 29.25 5.29
N LEU A 212 -3.04 28.86 4.39
CA LEU A 212 -1.88 28.05 4.70
C LEU A 212 -0.92 28.83 5.58
N GLU A 213 -0.90 28.50 6.86
CA GLU A 213 0.02 29.11 7.81
C GLU A 213 1.36 28.35 7.80
N LYS A 214 2.46 29.10 7.76
CA LYS A 214 3.81 28.55 7.93
C LYS A 214 4.00 28.15 9.39
N LYS A 215 3.60 26.96 9.74
CA LYS A 215 3.69 26.39 11.09
C LYS A 215 4.33 25.03 11.05
N GLY A 216 4.87 24.61 12.20
CA GLY A 216 5.45 23.29 12.37
C GLY A 216 6.97 23.28 12.42
N GLY A 217 7.50 22.27 13.07
CA GLY A 217 8.94 22.03 13.20
C GLY A 217 9.24 20.55 13.35
N PHE A 218 10.48 20.17 13.08
CA PHE A 218 10.93 18.77 13.23
C PHE A 218 10.65 18.17 14.62
N LYS A 219 10.50 19.00 15.66
CA LYS A 219 10.12 18.56 17.00
C LYS A 219 8.67 18.02 17.07
N ASP A 220 7.82 18.43 16.15
CA ASP A 220 6.43 18.00 16.09
C ASP A 220 6.31 16.56 15.59
N ILE A 221 7.28 16.05 14.83
CA ILE A 221 7.35 14.64 14.39
C ILE A 221 7.33 13.69 15.58
N LEU A 222 8.02 14.06 16.67
CA LEU A 222 8.14 13.25 17.87
C LEU A 222 6.99 13.49 18.88
N TYR A 223 6.05 14.39 18.57
CA TYR A 223 4.98 14.76 19.48
C TYR A 223 4.14 13.56 19.90
N GLY A 224 3.71 12.74 18.96
CA GLY A 224 2.89 11.56 19.19
C GLY A 224 3.58 10.46 20.02
N PHE A 225 4.90 10.48 20.17
CA PHE A 225 5.63 9.50 20.99
C PHE A 225 5.79 9.90 22.46
N LYS A 226 5.29 11.08 22.84
CA LYS A 226 5.36 11.52 24.25
C LYS A 226 4.43 10.67 25.12
N PRO A 227 4.92 10.15 26.28
CA PRO A 227 4.12 9.30 27.16
C PRO A 227 2.78 9.92 27.60
N ASN A 228 2.74 11.23 27.81
CA ASN A 228 1.51 11.94 28.16
C ASN A 228 0.49 11.93 27.02
N VAL A 229 0.92 12.07 25.76
CA VAL A 229 0.06 12.02 24.58
C VAL A 229 -0.54 10.62 24.43
N ILE A 230 0.29 9.58 24.59
CA ILE A 230 -0.16 8.18 24.55
C ILE A 230 -1.22 7.91 25.64
N LYS A 231 -0.98 8.39 26.86
CA LYS A 231 -1.91 8.19 27.98
C LYS A 231 -3.27 8.86 27.77
N HIS A 232 -3.31 10.02 27.12
CA HIS A 232 -4.56 10.76 26.88
C HIS A 232 -5.32 10.27 25.62
N ASN A 233 -4.66 9.56 24.72
CA ASN A 233 -5.25 9.10 23.43
C ASN A 233 -5.23 7.57 23.31
N LYS A 234 -5.57 6.84 24.37
CA LYS A 234 -5.45 5.37 24.43
C LYS A 234 -6.23 4.66 23.33
N SER A 235 -7.45 5.13 23.03
CA SER A 235 -8.27 4.56 21.97
C SER A 235 -7.60 4.66 20.60
N LEU A 236 -6.96 5.79 20.29
CA LEU A 236 -6.19 5.97 19.07
C LEU A 236 -5.02 4.98 18.98
N TYR A 237 -4.20 4.88 20.03
CA TYR A 237 -2.99 4.03 20.01
C TYR A 237 -3.34 2.53 19.99
N LEU A 238 -4.40 2.10 20.66
CA LEU A 238 -4.88 0.72 20.56
C LEU A 238 -5.39 0.42 19.16
N ASN A 239 -6.12 1.36 18.53
CA ASN A 239 -6.53 1.19 17.13
C ASN A 239 -5.34 1.17 16.19
N LEU A 240 -4.32 2.04 16.37
CA LEU A 240 -3.10 2.02 15.58
C LEU A 240 -2.32 0.70 15.75
N ALA A 241 -2.30 0.13 16.96
CA ALA A 241 -1.70 -1.20 17.17
C ALA A 241 -2.46 -2.29 16.39
N ILE A 242 -3.80 -2.22 16.32
CA ILE A 242 -4.61 -3.12 15.46
C ILE A 242 -4.25 -2.89 13.98
N VAL A 243 -4.12 -1.64 13.53
CA VAL A 243 -3.66 -1.30 12.17
C VAL A 243 -2.29 -1.91 11.88
N GLY A 244 -1.37 -1.84 12.85
CA GLY A 244 -0.03 -2.43 12.72
C GLY A 244 -0.07 -3.95 12.55
N VAL A 245 -0.81 -4.66 13.41
CA VAL A 245 -0.98 -6.12 13.30
C VAL A 245 -1.65 -6.51 11.99
N TYR A 246 -2.71 -5.82 11.60
CA TYR A 246 -3.39 -6.00 10.33
C TYR A 246 -2.43 -5.78 9.15
N GLY A 247 -1.68 -4.68 9.17
CA GLY A 247 -0.71 -4.36 8.13
C GLY A 247 0.40 -5.42 8.01
N VAL A 248 0.93 -5.90 9.14
CA VAL A 248 1.91 -7.01 9.14
C VAL A 248 1.30 -8.26 8.52
N ALA A 249 0.08 -8.64 8.90
CA ALA A 249 -0.61 -9.79 8.33
C ALA A 249 -0.75 -9.67 6.80
N CYS A 250 -1.09 -8.49 6.29
CA CYS A 250 -1.16 -8.21 4.86
C CYS A 250 0.22 -8.32 4.18
N GLN A 251 1.24 -7.71 4.76
CA GLN A 251 2.56 -7.64 4.15
C GLN A 251 3.34 -8.98 4.18
N ILE A 252 2.87 -9.99 4.92
CA ILE A 252 3.42 -11.35 4.86
C ILE A 252 3.23 -11.97 3.48
N PHE A 253 2.11 -11.71 2.80
CA PHE A 253 1.77 -12.34 1.52
C PHE A 253 1.68 -11.36 0.35
N MET A 254 1.32 -10.10 0.57
CA MET A 254 1.07 -9.13 -0.52
C MET A 254 2.24 -8.97 -1.50
N PRO A 255 3.51 -8.86 -1.07
CA PRO A 255 4.63 -8.74 -2.01
C PRO A 255 4.81 -9.94 -2.93
N TYR A 256 4.29 -11.09 -2.51
CA TYR A 256 4.52 -12.39 -3.17
C TYR A 256 3.28 -12.94 -3.87
N ILE A 257 2.08 -12.34 -3.70
CA ILE A 257 0.81 -12.95 -4.10
C ILE A 257 0.71 -13.20 -5.61
N ILE A 258 1.16 -12.28 -6.46
CA ILE A 258 1.10 -12.48 -7.91
C ILE A 258 2.16 -13.52 -8.33
N ILE A 259 3.36 -13.45 -7.74
CA ILE A 259 4.43 -14.44 -7.98
C ILE A 259 3.90 -15.82 -7.60
N TYR A 260 3.25 -15.98 -6.43
CA TYR A 260 2.65 -17.23 -5.96
C TYR A 260 1.60 -17.77 -6.95
N MET A 261 0.68 -16.93 -7.41
CA MET A 261 -0.35 -17.35 -8.35
C MET A 261 0.23 -17.82 -9.69
N LYS A 262 1.28 -17.15 -10.19
CA LYS A 262 1.93 -17.51 -11.45
C LYS A 262 2.84 -18.72 -11.33
N THR A 263 3.66 -18.79 -10.28
CA THR A 263 4.73 -19.79 -10.18
C THR A 263 4.36 -21.04 -9.39
N TYR A 264 3.49 -20.93 -8.39
CA TYR A 264 3.06 -22.06 -7.57
C TYR A 264 1.71 -22.64 -8.01
N LEU A 265 0.71 -21.78 -8.26
CA LEU A 265 -0.62 -22.22 -8.72
C LEU A 265 -0.72 -22.34 -10.24
N HIS A 266 0.28 -21.85 -10.99
CA HIS A 266 0.34 -21.83 -12.46
C HIS A 266 -0.88 -21.14 -13.10
N PHE A 267 -1.41 -20.10 -12.44
CA PHE A 267 -2.51 -19.33 -13.00
C PHE A 267 -2.02 -18.45 -14.14
N THR A 268 -2.79 -18.45 -15.23
CA THR A 268 -2.61 -17.52 -16.33
C THR A 268 -2.94 -16.09 -15.90
N VAL A 269 -2.43 -15.10 -16.62
CA VAL A 269 -2.71 -13.67 -16.36
C VAL A 269 -4.21 -13.39 -16.36
N ILE A 270 -4.95 -14.00 -17.27
CA ILE A 270 -6.41 -13.85 -17.36
C ILE A 270 -7.10 -14.42 -16.12
N GLU A 271 -6.69 -15.60 -15.67
CA GLU A 271 -7.30 -16.28 -14.51
C GLU A 271 -7.12 -15.46 -13.23
N TYR A 272 -5.90 -15.04 -12.89
CA TYR A 272 -5.72 -14.24 -11.68
C TYR A 272 -6.35 -12.84 -11.80
N SER A 273 -6.38 -12.24 -12.99
CA SER A 273 -7.05 -10.95 -13.20
C SER A 273 -8.57 -11.05 -12.99
N ILE A 274 -9.19 -12.12 -13.45
CA ILE A 274 -10.62 -12.40 -13.22
C ILE A 274 -10.88 -12.64 -11.72
N VAL A 275 -10.06 -13.47 -11.07
CA VAL A 275 -10.18 -13.75 -9.63
C VAL A 275 -10.10 -12.46 -8.82
N PHE A 276 -9.08 -11.62 -9.06
CA PHE A 276 -8.95 -10.33 -8.37
C PHE A 276 -10.10 -9.37 -8.70
N GLY A 277 -10.46 -9.26 -9.99
CA GLY A 277 -11.52 -8.35 -10.43
C GLY A 277 -12.86 -8.67 -9.77
N ILE A 278 -13.27 -9.94 -9.78
CA ILE A 278 -14.52 -10.38 -9.14
C ILE A 278 -14.44 -10.17 -7.63
N ALA A 279 -13.34 -10.57 -6.99
CA ALA A 279 -13.17 -10.48 -5.55
C ALA A 279 -13.23 -9.02 -5.07
N ILE A 280 -12.59 -8.08 -5.78
CA ILE A 280 -12.60 -6.65 -5.42
C ILE A 280 -13.98 -6.05 -5.63
N LEU A 281 -14.63 -6.30 -6.77
CA LEU A 281 -15.96 -5.74 -7.09
C LEU A 281 -17.02 -6.24 -6.09
N ALA A 282 -17.04 -7.54 -5.85
CA ALA A 282 -17.99 -8.14 -4.92
C ALA A 282 -17.70 -7.75 -3.46
N GLY A 283 -16.40 -7.70 -3.08
CA GLY A 283 -15.98 -7.22 -1.77
C GLY A 283 -16.35 -5.75 -1.52
N ALA A 284 -16.18 -4.88 -2.53
CA ALA A 284 -16.59 -3.49 -2.46
C ALA A 284 -18.12 -3.34 -2.33
N ALA A 285 -18.91 -4.12 -3.08
CA ALA A 285 -20.37 -4.12 -2.97
C ALA A 285 -20.84 -4.55 -1.58
N LEU A 286 -20.24 -5.61 -1.02
CA LEU A 286 -20.52 -6.03 0.36
C LEU A 286 -20.12 -4.98 1.39
N ASN A 287 -18.99 -4.28 1.18
CA ASN A 287 -18.54 -3.24 2.09
C ASN A 287 -19.53 -2.05 2.17
N ILE A 288 -20.17 -1.68 1.04
CA ILE A 288 -21.24 -0.67 1.03
C ILE A 288 -22.40 -1.11 1.92
N TRP A 289 -22.76 -2.38 1.87
CA TRP A 289 -23.83 -2.95 2.70
C TRP A 289 -23.44 -2.99 4.19
N PHE A 290 -22.22 -3.46 4.49
CA PHE A 290 -21.67 -3.44 5.85
C PHE A 290 -21.50 -2.02 6.42
N GLY A 291 -21.17 -1.02 5.59
CA GLY A 291 -21.08 0.38 6.01
C GLY A 291 -22.39 0.88 6.64
N ARG A 292 -23.54 0.53 6.05
CA ARG A 292 -24.85 0.88 6.60
C ARG A 292 -25.15 0.22 7.96
N ILE A 293 -24.56 -0.94 8.22
CA ILE A 293 -24.63 -1.66 9.50
C ILE A 293 -23.69 -1.01 10.51
N ALA A 294 -22.48 -0.65 10.04
CA ALA A 294 -21.45 -0.03 10.88
C ALA A 294 -21.88 1.33 11.44
N ASP A 295 -22.70 2.08 10.71
CA ASP A 295 -23.26 3.36 11.20
C ASP A 295 -24.19 3.18 12.40
N LYS A 296 -24.79 2.00 12.56
CA LYS A 296 -25.74 1.68 13.64
C LYS A 296 -25.13 0.89 14.78
N MET A 297 -23.93 0.35 14.60
CA MET A 297 -23.27 -0.52 15.57
C MET A 297 -21.96 0.10 16.06
N ASN A 298 -21.43 -0.44 17.16
CA ASN A 298 -20.10 -0.05 17.65
C ASN A 298 -19.02 -0.58 16.69
N LYS A 299 -18.35 0.35 15.99
CA LYS A 299 -17.30 0.05 15.00
C LYS A 299 -16.20 -0.87 15.57
N ALA A 300 -15.81 -0.67 16.85
CA ALA A 300 -14.81 -1.51 17.48
C ALA A 300 -15.31 -2.95 17.70
N LYS A 301 -16.61 -3.17 17.96
CA LYS A 301 -17.18 -4.52 18.03
C LYS A 301 -17.30 -5.19 16.67
N LEU A 302 -17.51 -4.42 15.60
CA LEU A 302 -17.52 -4.97 14.23
C LEU A 302 -16.14 -5.49 13.79
N LEU A 303 -15.05 -5.00 14.37
CA LEU A 303 -13.71 -5.51 14.09
C LEU A 303 -13.57 -7.01 14.38
N TYR A 304 -14.34 -7.58 15.33
CA TYR A 304 -14.35 -9.04 15.55
C TYR A 304 -14.78 -9.79 14.31
N ILE A 305 -15.89 -9.36 13.70
CA ILE A 305 -16.44 -10.00 12.49
C ILE A 305 -15.49 -9.76 11.31
N ALA A 306 -15.00 -8.55 11.13
CA ALA A 306 -14.08 -8.20 10.05
C ALA A 306 -12.78 -9.02 10.12
N THR A 307 -12.21 -9.17 11.32
CA THR A 307 -11.02 -9.99 11.57
C THR A 307 -11.30 -11.46 11.27
N ALA A 308 -12.45 -12.00 11.68
CA ALA A 308 -12.83 -13.37 11.37
C ALA A 308 -12.89 -13.62 9.87
N ILE A 309 -13.59 -12.75 9.12
CA ILE A 309 -13.73 -12.86 7.67
C ILE A 309 -12.34 -12.81 7.00
N PHE A 310 -11.49 -11.86 7.39
CA PHE A 310 -10.14 -11.73 6.84
C PHE A 310 -9.28 -12.97 7.11
N SER A 311 -9.25 -13.44 8.37
CA SER A 311 -8.46 -14.61 8.75
C SER A 311 -8.98 -15.90 8.11
N VAL A 312 -10.30 -16.11 8.05
CA VAL A 312 -10.90 -17.30 7.36
C VAL A 312 -10.55 -17.30 5.89
N GLY A 313 -10.59 -16.12 5.22
CA GLY A 313 -10.16 -15.98 3.85
C GLY A 313 -8.72 -16.43 3.64
N LEU A 314 -7.77 -15.94 4.45
CA LEU A 314 -6.36 -16.32 4.38
C LEU A 314 -6.14 -17.81 4.67
N LEU A 315 -6.74 -18.34 5.73
CA LEU A 315 -6.64 -19.75 6.08
C LEU A 315 -7.22 -20.66 4.97
N GLY A 316 -8.28 -20.22 4.31
CA GLY A 316 -8.86 -20.94 3.17
C GLY A 316 -7.97 -20.87 1.91
N MET A 317 -7.31 -19.74 1.65
CA MET A 317 -6.34 -19.63 0.54
C MET A 317 -5.16 -20.58 0.74
N TRP A 318 -4.69 -20.79 1.96
CA TRP A 318 -3.64 -21.77 2.27
C TRP A 318 -4.03 -23.20 1.85
N LEU A 319 -5.32 -23.55 1.87
CA LEU A 319 -5.80 -24.89 1.49
C LEU A 319 -5.79 -25.12 -0.03
N SER A 320 -5.47 -24.14 -0.86
CA SER A 320 -5.44 -24.24 -2.32
C SER A 320 -4.18 -24.97 -2.79
N ASN A 321 -4.14 -26.27 -2.57
CA ASN A 321 -3.05 -27.18 -2.97
C ASN A 321 -3.62 -28.50 -3.47
N PHE A 322 -4.43 -28.43 -4.53
CA PHE A 322 -5.06 -29.57 -5.16
C PHE A 322 -4.30 -29.96 -6.43
N GLU A 323 -4.35 -31.25 -6.82
CA GLU A 323 -3.82 -31.70 -8.11
C GLU A 323 -4.58 -31.04 -9.29
N SER A 324 -5.84 -30.71 -9.10
CA SER A 324 -6.68 -30.08 -10.12
C SER A 324 -6.47 -28.58 -10.16
N HIS A 325 -6.01 -28.06 -11.31
CA HIS A 325 -5.89 -26.62 -11.58
C HIS A 325 -7.21 -25.88 -11.37
N ILE A 326 -8.34 -26.44 -11.85
CA ILE A 326 -9.67 -25.85 -11.68
C ILE A 326 -10.08 -25.79 -10.20
N ALA A 327 -9.75 -26.82 -9.41
CA ALA A 327 -10.03 -26.83 -7.98
C ALA A 327 -9.24 -25.72 -7.26
N ASN A 328 -7.97 -25.55 -7.59
CA ASN A 328 -7.16 -24.45 -7.06
C ASN A 328 -7.74 -23.09 -7.43
N LEU A 329 -8.15 -22.89 -8.69
CA LEU A 329 -8.74 -21.63 -9.15
C LEU A 329 -10.04 -21.30 -8.39
N ILE A 330 -10.92 -22.29 -8.21
CA ILE A 330 -12.19 -22.09 -7.50
C ILE A 330 -11.95 -21.84 -6.01
N VAL A 331 -11.14 -22.64 -5.34
CA VAL A 331 -10.92 -22.53 -3.90
C VAL A 331 -10.15 -21.25 -3.57
N PHE A 332 -9.04 -20.98 -4.29
CA PHE A 332 -8.28 -19.75 -4.11
C PHE A 332 -9.11 -18.50 -4.40
N GLY A 333 -9.91 -18.54 -5.47
CA GLY A 333 -10.81 -17.44 -5.83
C GLY A 333 -11.91 -17.20 -4.80
N ALA A 334 -12.57 -18.27 -4.32
CA ALA A 334 -13.63 -18.18 -3.32
C ALA A 334 -13.09 -17.62 -1.98
N PHE A 335 -11.99 -18.18 -1.47
CA PHE A 335 -11.39 -17.71 -0.23
C PHE A 335 -10.65 -16.36 -0.41
N GLY A 336 -10.11 -16.06 -1.59
CA GLY A 336 -9.60 -14.75 -1.96
C GLY A 336 -10.69 -13.67 -1.91
N PHE A 337 -11.90 -13.97 -2.38
CA PHE A 337 -13.07 -13.10 -2.23
C PHE A 337 -13.41 -12.85 -0.75
N VAL A 338 -13.42 -13.90 0.08
CA VAL A 338 -13.66 -13.77 1.53
C VAL A 338 -12.56 -12.90 2.16
N MET A 339 -11.30 -13.16 1.82
CA MET A 339 -10.13 -12.40 2.31
C MET A 339 -10.23 -10.93 1.92
N ILE A 340 -10.49 -10.59 0.65
CA ILE A 340 -10.61 -9.21 0.19
C ILE A 340 -11.78 -8.50 0.86
N THR A 341 -12.91 -9.18 1.05
CA THR A 341 -14.05 -8.61 1.80
C THR A 341 -13.63 -8.25 3.23
N GLY A 342 -12.95 -9.14 3.94
CA GLY A 342 -12.41 -8.89 5.27
C GLY A 342 -11.35 -7.78 5.28
N TYR A 343 -10.44 -7.78 4.30
CA TYR A 343 -9.42 -6.75 4.10
C TYR A 343 -10.03 -5.35 4.01
N ILE A 344 -11.01 -5.16 3.13
CA ILE A 344 -11.69 -3.88 2.95
C ILE A 344 -12.41 -3.46 4.24
N LEU A 345 -13.06 -4.41 4.91
CA LEU A 345 -13.84 -4.14 6.11
C LEU A 345 -12.95 -3.74 7.31
N VAL A 346 -11.84 -4.45 7.55
CA VAL A 346 -10.86 -4.10 8.59
C VAL A 346 -10.27 -2.72 8.31
N SER A 347 -9.85 -2.47 7.05
CA SER A 347 -9.29 -1.18 6.62
C SER A 347 -10.27 -0.03 6.85
N ALA A 348 -11.53 -0.19 6.44
CA ALA A 348 -12.57 0.83 6.60
C ALA A 348 -12.86 1.13 8.08
N LEU A 349 -13.02 0.10 8.91
CA LEU A 349 -13.31 0.25 10.34
C LEU A 349 -12.15 0.88 11.11
N THR A 350 -10.93 0.40 10.90
CA THR A 350 -9.74 0.96 11.55
C THR A 350 -9.45 2.38 11.09
N GLY A 351 -9.66 2.68 9.80
CA GLY A 351 -9.55 4.03 9.26
C GLY A 351 -10.57 4.98 9.86
N ALA A 352 -11.83 4.54 10.01
CA ALA A 352 -12.88 5.32 10.67
C ALA A 352 -12.55 5.58 12.15
N LEU A 353 -12.12 4.54 12.89
CA LEU A 353 -11.71 4.69 14.30
C LEU A 353 -10.48 5.60 14.44
N THR A 354 -9.52 5.53 13.52
CA THR A 354 -8.38 6.45 13.52
C THR A 354 -8.85 7.91 13.41
N ARG A 355 -9.81 8.20 12.54
CA ARG A 355 -10.38 9.55 12.41
C ARG A 355 -11.16 9.97 13.65
N ASP A 356 -12.03 9.09 14.14
CA ASP A 356 -12.89 9.38 15.29
C ASP A 356 -12.09 9.73 16.56
N TYR A 357 -10.89 9.12 16.73
CA TYR A 357 -10.05 9.28 17.93
C TYR A 357 -8.80 10.14 17.72
N THR A 358 -8.54 10.66 16.51
CA THR A 358 -7.45 11.61 16.31
C THR A 358 -7.90 13.02 16.71
N PRO A 359 -7.23 13.69 17.67
CA PRO A 359 -7.55 15.06 18.02
C PRO A 359 -7.40 16.00 16.83
N GLU A 360 -8.46 16.74 16.50
CA GLU A 360 -8.50 17.61 15.29
C GLU A 360 -7.34 18.61 15.22
N GLN A 361 -6.99 19.23 16.38
CA GLN A 361 -5.93 20.24 16.47
C GLN A 361 -4.51 19.64 16.35
N GLU A 362 -4.38 18.32 16.51
CA GLU A 362 -3.09 17.63 16.58
C GLU A 362 -2.92 16.60 15.42
N ALA A 363 -3.86 16.53 14.50
CA ALA A 363 -3.87 15.53 13.43
C ALA A 363 -2.55 15.48 12.63
N GLY A 364 -1.98 16.65 12.29
CA GLY A 364 -0.68 16.74 11.63
C GLY A 364 0.49 16.21 12.47
N LYS A 365 0.47 16.46 13.79
CA LYS A 365 1.49 15.97 14.72
C LYS A 365 1.42 14.49 14.99
N MET A 366 0.22 13.86 14.78
CA MET A 366 0.00 12.42 14.92
C MET A 366 0.39 11.63 13.67
N GLN A 367 0.68 12.30 12.54
CA GLN A 367 1.03 11.63 11.28
C GLN A 367 2.26 10.72 11.43
N GLY A 368 3.25 11.13 12.24
CA GLY A 368 4.44 10.32 12.49
C GLY A 368 4.12 8.96 13.11
N VAL A 369 3.27 8.94 14.13
CA VAL A 369 2.85 7.68 14.78
C VAL A 369 2.01 6.84 13.81
N ARG A 370 1.09 7.47 13.06
CA ARG A 370 0.29 6.75 12.06
C ARG A 370 1.19 6.05 11.03
N MET A 371 2.19 6.74 10.47
CA MET A 371 3.12 6.16 9.50
C MET A 371 3.90 4.97 10.06
N ILE A 372 4.30 5.02 11.34
CA ILE A 372 5.01 3.90 11.96
C ILE A 372 4.12 2.66 12.04
N PHE A 373 2.88 2.79 12.46
CA PHE A 373 1.98 1.64 12.58
C PHE A 373 1.38 1.19 11.24
N SER A 374 1.14 2.09 10.29
CA SER A 374 0.48 1.74 9.02
C SER A 374 1.45 1.37 7.89
N VAL A 375 2.71 1.81 7.95
CA VAL A 375 3.70 1.61 6.88
C VAL A 375 4.98 0.96 7.41
N PHE A 376 5.68 1.64 8.33
CA PHE A 376 7.02 1.24 8.76
C PHE A 376 7.06 -0.18 9.35
N ILE A 377 6.27 -0.45 10.39
CA ILE A 377 6.24 -1.77 11.04
C ILE A 377 5.74 -2.85 10.07
N PRO A 378 4.60 -2.67 9.34
CA PRO A 378 4.12 -3.66 8.38
C PRO A 378 5.13 -4.00 7.28
N MET A 379 5.71 -3.00 6.62
CA MET A 379 6.62 -3.21 5.48
C MET A 379 7.99 -3.76 5.89
N ILE A 380 8.38 -3.66 7.16
CA ILE A 380 9.59 -4.31 7.66
C ILE A 380 9.30 -5.75 8.10
N LEU A 381 8.33 -5.93 9.01
CA LEU A 381 8.10 -7.22 9.65
C LEU A 381 7.38 -8.20 8.74
N GLY A 382 6.39 -7.73 7.95
CA GLY A 382 5.59 -8.60 7.09
C GLY A 382 6.43 -9.34 6.05
N PRO A 383 7.17 -8.64 5.16
CA PRO A 383 8.00 -9.30 4.16
C PRO A 383 9.12 -10.14 4.77
N MET A 384 9.69 -9.72 5.91
CA MET A 384 10.70 -10.51 6.64
C MET A 384 10.13 -11.87 7.08
N ILE A 385 8.92 -11.88 7.64
CA ILE A 385 8.25 -13.12 8.05
C ILE A 385 7.90 -13.94 6.81
N GLY A 386 7.31 -13.32 5.77
CA GLY A 386 6.92 -14.00 4.53
C GLY A 386 8.12 -14.66 3.85
N ASN A 387 9.25 -13.96 3.74
CA ASN A 387 10.45 -14.52 3.13
C ASN A 387 11.09 -15.62 3.98
N ALA A 388 11.07 -15.50 5.31
CA ALA A 388 11.55 -16.57 6.19
C ALA A 388 10.74 -17.86 6.00
N ILE A 389 9.42 -17.76 5.78
CA ILE A 389 8.55 -18.88 5.46
C ILE A 389 8.93 -19.47 4.11
N ASN A 390 9.05 -18.64 3.07
CA ASN A 390 9.40 -19.07 1.73
C ASN A 390 10.76 -19.80 1.70
N LYS A 391 11.76 -19.27 2.42
CA LYS A 391 13.07 -19.92 2.58
C LYS A 391 12.97 -21.26 3.30
N ALA A 392 12.17 -21.36 4.35
CA ALA A 392 12.00 -22.60 5.11
C ALA A 392 11.31 -23.68 4.29
N ALA A 393 10.31 -23.30 3.48
CA ALA A 393 9.62 -24.21 2.57
C ALA A 393 10.51 -24.63 1.40
N ASN A 394 11.35 -23.74 0.90
CA ASN A 394 12.33 -23.95 -0.17
C ASN A 394 11.76 -24.70 -1.38
N ILE A 395 10.58 -24.27 -1.86
CA ILE A 395 9.91 -24.88 -3.00
C ILE A 395 10.65 -24.47 -4.28
N PRO A 396 11.23 -25.41 -5.06
CA PRO A 396 12.02 -25.05 -6.22
C PRO A 396 11.18 -24.41 -7.31
N LEU A 397 11.73 -23.44 -8.04
CA LEU A 397 11.12 -22.89 -9.24
C LEU A 397 11.23 -23.93 -10.38
N GLU A 398 10.09 -24.41 -10.88
CA GLU A 398 10.04 -25.33 -12.02
C GLU A 398 10.56 -24.62 -13.29
N ASN A 399 11.35 -25.35 -14.11
CA ASN A 399 11.93 -24.86 -15.35
C ASN A 399 12.94 -23.70 -15.25
N ALA A 400 13.49 -23.43 -14.07
CA ALA A 400 14.67 -22.58 -13.98
C ALA A 400 15.82 -23.22 -14.76
N GLY A 401 16.51 -22.44 -15.62
CA GLY A 401 17.66 -22.94 -16.38
C GLY A 401 18.73 -23.54 -15.46
N ALA A 402 19.50 -24.49 -15.95
CA ALA A 402 20.45 -25.29 -15.15
C ALA A 402 21.42 -24.45 -14.28
N ASP A 403 21.73 -23.24 -14.68
CA ASP A 403 22.63 -22.32 -13.98
C ASP A 403 21.94 -21.51 -12.86
N VAL A 404 20.61 -21.43 -12.86
CA VAL A 404 19.80 -20.66 -11.88
C VAL A 404 19.20 -21.59 -10.80
N MET A 405 19.21 -22.90 -11.02
CA MET A 405 18.49 -23.90 -10.21
C MET A 405 18.95 -24.05 -8.76
N THR A 406 20.10 -23.55 -8.37
CA THR A 406 20.66 -23.89 -7.05
C THR A 406 20.14 -23.02 -5.89
N THR A 407 19.45 -21.91 -6.16
CA THR A 407 19.03 -20.97 -5.12
C THR A 407 17.64 -20.33 -5.32
N ALA A 408 16.98 -20.51 -6.47
CA ALA A 408 15.70 -19.92 -6.75
C ALA A 408 14.55 -20.75 -6.14
N TYR A 409 13.77 -20.12 -5.27
CA TYR A 409 12.56 -20.70 -4.66
C TYR A 409 11.35 -19.82 -4.92
N VAL A 410 10.16 -20.41 -4.95
CA VAL A 410 8.89 -19.72 -5.14
C VAL A 410 8.18 -19.46 -3.81
N PRO A 411 7.23 -18.53 -3.77
CA PRO A 411 6.45 -18.31 -2.57
C PRO A 411 5.65 -19.57 -2.18
N ALA A 412 5.63 -19.86 -0.88
CA ALA A 412 4.98 -21.03 -0.31
C ALA A 412 3.55 -20.71 0.16
N PRO A 413 2.59 -21.66 0.13
CA PRO A 413 1.22 -21.43 0.61
C PRO A 413 1.14 -21.03 2.08
N GLU A 414 2.14 -21.40 2.91
CA GLU A 414 2.21 -21.09 4.32
C GLU A 414 2.23 -19.59 4.63
N ILE A 415 2.55 -18.71 3.66
CA ILE A 415 2.44 -17.26 3.83
C ILE A 415 1.00 -16.84 4.15
N PHE A 416 0.00 -17.52 3.60
CA PHE A 416 -1.40 -17.26 3.90
C PHE A 416 -1.80 -17.79 5.27
N LEU A 417 -1.32 -18.99 5.65
CA LEU A 417 -1.54 -19.56 6.98
C LEU A 417 -1.01 -18.63 8.06
N VAL A 418 0.26 -18.23 7.96
CA VAL A 418 0.87 -17.36 8.97
C VAL A 418 0.26 -15.97 8.94
N GLY A 419 -0.04 -15.42 7.76
CA GLY A 419 -0.80 -14.17 7.64
C GLY A 419 -2.14 -14.23 8.37
N GLY A 420 -2.90 -15.32 8.21
CA GLY A 420 -4.16 -15.55 8.92
C GLY A 420 -3.99 -15.66 10.43
N LEU A 421 -2.97 -16.39 10.89
CA LEU A 421 -2.66 -16.52 12.33
C LEU A 421 -2.22 -15.18 12.95
N VAL A 422 -1.40 -14.40 12.25
CA VAL A 422 -1.01 -13.04 12.71
C VAL A 422 -2.24 -12.14 12.77
N ALA A 423 -3.15 -12.21 11.80
CA ALA A 423 -4.40 -11.45 11.84
C ALA A 423 -5.24 -11.77 13.08
N LEU A 424 -5.26 -13.04 13.53
CA LEU A 424 -5.98 -13.43 14.75
C LEU A 424 -5.44 -12.75 16.02
N LEU A 425 -4.19 -12.25 16.03
CA LEU A 425 -3.66 -11.48 17.16
C LEU A 425 -4.46 -10.20 17.43
N MET A 426 -5.20 -9.68 16.42
CA MET A 426 -6.11 -8.56 16.62
C MET A 426 -7.17 -8.86 17.68
N TYR A 427 -7.59 -10.14 17.89
CA TYR A 427 -8.52 -10.53 18.92
C TYR A 427 -8.02 -10.28 20.34
N ALA A 428 -6.71 -10.18 20.54
CA ALA A 428 -6.14 -9.78 21.83
C ALA A 428 -6.25 -8.26 22.08
N LEU A 429 -6.23 -7.46 21.01
CA LEU A 429 -6.27 -5.98 21.10
C LEU A 429 -7.69 -5.40 21.06
N ILE A 430 -8.60 -6.01 20.30
CA ILE A 430 -9.98 -5.53 20.13
C ILE A 430 -10.73 -5.40 21.48
N PRO A 431 -10.69 -6.39 22.40
CA PRO A 431 -11.35 -6.24 23.72
C PRO A 431 -10.82 -5.06 24.52
N LEU A 432 -9.49 -4.81 24.43
CA LEU A 432 -8.86 -3.68 25.12
C LEU A 432 -9.37 -2.36 24.54
N LEU A 433 -9.46 -2.26 23.21
CA LEU A 433 -9.99 -1.09 22.52
C LEU A 433 -11.46 -0.85 22.90
N VAL A 434 -12.31 -1.87 22.84
CA VAL A 434 -13.74 -1.77 23.23
C VAL A 434 -13.90 -1.28 24.66
N LYS A 435 -13.14 -1.86 25.61
CA LYS A 435 -13.18 -1.48 27.02
C LYS A 435 -12.77 -0.02 27.26
N VAL A 436 -11.74 0.45 26.55
CA VAL A 436 -11.29 1.84 26.68
C VAL A 436 -12.33 2.80 26.13
N ILE A 437 -12.88 2.50 24.93
CA ILE A 437 -13.94 3.31 24.30
C ILE A 437 -15.19 3.40 25.19
N GLU A 438 -15.63 2.28 25.78
CA GLU A 438 -16.79 2.27 26.69
C GLU A 438 -16.53 3.09 27.95
N LYS A 439 -15.29 3.10 28.45
CA LYS A 439 -14.90 3.90 29.62
C LYS A 439 -14.78 5.40 29.31
N GLU A 440 -14.41 5.78 28.11
CA GLU A 440 -14.32 7.19 27.66
C GLU A 440 -15.70 7.80 27.40
N LYS A 441 -16.73 6.97 27.19
CA LYS A 441 -18.13 7.40 26.98
C LYS A 441 -18.94 7.58 28.26
N ASN A 442 -18.51 6.93 29.38
CA ASN A 442 -19.11 7.04 30.69
C ASN A 442 -18.35 8.04 31.57
#